data_0f97ddb70a58530bcf074e4ff2368653
#
_entry.id   0f97ddb70a58530bcf074e4ff2368653
#
_cell.length_a   1.000
_cell.length_b   1.000
_cell.length_c   1.000
_cell.angle_alpha   90.00
_cell.angle_beta   90.00
_cell.angle_gamma   90.00
#
_symmetry.space_group_name_H-M   'P 1'
#
loop_
_entity.id
_entity.type
_entity.pdbx_description
1 polymer ?
#
loop_
_entity_poly.entity_id
_entity_poly.type
_entity_poly.pdbx_seq_one_letter_code
_entity_poly.pdbx_strand_id
1 'polypeptide(L)'
;KNVWLQGVIFQNSPARNLHPLMCENVLVEDVQERNPSYAQNGDGLDLESCKNALIVNTTLDVGDAGICLKSGKDEDGRRRARPCENVVVDGCTVFKGHGGFVVGSEMSGGVRNVSVSNCQFLGTDVGLRFKSKRGRGGIVENIWITNVSMMDIPTEPITFNLYYGGKSAVEVLESGEKVPAKVDTLPVDETTPCFRNIHVKNLVCAGARRALFFNGIPE
;
A
#
# COMPACT_ATOMS: atom_id res chain seq x y z
N LYS A 1 -8.38 -5.10 -20.96
CA LYS A 1 -9.60 -5.69 -20.37
C LYS A 1 -9.44 -7.20 -20.30
N ASN A 2 -9.97 -7.83 -19.22
CA ASN A 2 -9.97 -9.27 -19.01
C ASN A 2 -8.55 -9.86 -18.98
N VAL A 3 -7.80 -9.54 -17.93
CA VAL A 3 -6.47 -10.11 -17.68
C VAL A 3 -6.63 -11.31 -16.73
N TRP A 4 -6.08 -12.45 -17.10
CA TRP A 4 -6.10 -13.66 -16.27
C TRP A 4 -4.70 -14.25 -16.18
N LEU A 5 -4.14 -14.26 -14.99
CA LEU A 5 -2.84 -14.84 -14.66
C LEU A 5 -3.06 -15.94 -13.60
N GLN A 6 -2.77 -17.18 -13.95
CA GLN A 6 -3.02 -18.32 -13.07
C GLN A 6 -1.87 -19.32 -13.11
N GLY A 7 -1.41 -19.76 -11.93
CA GLY A 7 -0.46 -20.84 -11.80
C GLY A 7 0.95 -20.56 -12.36
N VAL A 8 1.35 -19.29 -12.44
CA VAL A 8 2.63 -18.88 -13.04
C VAL A 8 3.57 -18.31 -12.00
N ILE A 9 4.88 -18.35 -12.30
CA ILE A 9 5.93 -17.77 -11.47
C ILE A 9 6.57 -16.62 -12.23
N PHE A 10 6.59 -15.43 -11.61
CA PHE A 10 7.33 -14.26 -12.07
C PHE A 10 8.52 -14.01 -11.14
N GLN A 11 9.70 -13.82 -11.69
CA GLN A 11 10.87 -13.66 -10.85
C GLN A 11 11.98 -12.82 -11.48
N ASN A 12 12.84 -12.25 -10.64
CA ASN A 12 14.05 -11.53 -11.04
C ASN A 12 13.77 -10.34 -11.98
N SER A 13 12.67 -9.66 -11.76
CA SER A 13 12.39 -8.42 -12.48
C SER A 13 13.37 -7.32 -12.05
N PRO A 14 13.86 -6.48 -12.96
CA PRO A 14 14.72 -5.34 -12.60
C PRO A 14 13.97 -4.23 -11.85
N ALA A 15 12.65 -4.30 -11.81
CA ALA A 15 11.76 -3.41 -11.08
C ALA A 15 10.54 -4.23 -10.61
N ARG A 16 9.32 -3.73 -10.75
CA ARG A 16 8.08 -4.44 -10.39
C ARG A 16 7.93 -5.75 -11.16
N ASN A 17 7.48 -6.80 -10.50
CA ASN A 17 7.17 -8.07 -11.17
C ASN A 17 5.92 -7.95 -12.05
N LEU A 18 4.80 -7.59 -11.43
CA LEU A 18 3.53 -7.38 -12.12
C LEU A 18 3.04 -5.95 -11.94
N HIS A 19 2.74 -5.28 -13.05
CA HIS A 19 2.20 -3.94 -13.03
C HIS A 19 1.02 -3.79 -14.00
N PRO A 20 -0.16 -4.36 -13.68
CA PRO A 20 -1.38 -4.05 -14.41
C PRO A 20 -1.71 -2.57 -14.30
N LEU A 21 -1.69 -1.87 -15.43
CA LEU A 21 -1.96 -0.44 -15.50
C LEU A 21 -3.23 -0.19 -16.29
N MET A 22 -4.20 0.52 -15.71
CA MET A 22 -5.49 0.87 -16.31
C MET A 22 -6.28 -0.34 -16.83
N CYS A 23 -6.12 -1.49 -16.19
CA CYS A 23 -6.81 -2.71 -16.58
C CYS A 23 -8.21 -2.81 -15.95
N GLU A 24 -9.08 -3.56 -16.59
CA GLU A 24 -10.40 -3.93 -16.09
C GLU A 24 -10.56 -5.45 -16.11
N ASN A 25 -11.21 -6.01 -15.07
CA ASN A 25 -11.41 -7.43 -14.87
C ASN A 25 -10.07 -8.18 -14.85
N VAL A 26 -9.34 -8.01 -13.77
CA VAL A 26 -8.03 -8.64 -13.54
C VAL A 26 -8.20 -9.79 -12.57
N LEU A 27 -7.77 -10.98 -12.95
CA LEU A 27 -7.63 -12.14 -12.07
C LEU A 27 -6.16 -12.52 -11.96
N VAL A 28 -5.66 -12.58 -10.73
CA VAL A 28 -4.35 -13.14 -10.36
C VAL A 28 -4.61 -14.26 -9.36
N GLU A 29 -4.35 -15.48 -9.75
CA GLU A 29 -4.70 -16.68 -8.96
C GLU A 29 -3.54 -17.67 -8.95
N ASP A 30 -3.19 -18.19 -7.77
CA ASP A 30 -2.13 -19.17 -7.58
C ASP A 30 -0.78 -18.74 -8.22
N VAL A 31 -0.47 -17.45 -8.18
CA VAL A 31 0.75 -16.88 -8.74
C VAL A 31 1.85 -16.84 -7.67
N GLN A 32 3.08 -17.01 -8.08
CA GLN A 32 4.25 -16.78 -7.23
C GLN A 32 5.09 -15.66 -7.81
N GLU A 33 5.48 -14.72 -6.95
CA GLU A 33 6.34 -13.61 -7.32
C GLU A 33 7.60 -13.62 -6.45
N ARG A 34 8.77 -13.53 -7.10
CA ARG A 34 10.05 -13.63 -6.42
C ARG A 34 11.02 -12.57 -6.94
N ASN A 35 11.38 -11.63 -6.09
CA ASN A 35 12.45 -10.67 -6.33
C ASN A 35 13.45 -10.70 -5.19
N PRO A 36 14.74 -10.49 -5.46
CA PRO A 36 15.73 -10.36 -4.38
C PRO A 36 15.33 -9.27 -3.38
N SER A 37 15.52 -9.52 -2.09
CA SER A 37 15.16 -8.57 -1.02
C SER A 37 15.88 -7.22 -1.10
N TYR A 38 17.01 -7.16 -1.82
CA TYR A 38 17.78 -5.94 -2.07
C TYR A 38 17.36 -5.19 -3.35
N ALA A 39 16.42 -5.72 -4.12
CA ALA A 39 15.99 -5.11 -5.37
C ALA A 39 15.22 -3.82 -5.10
N GLN A 40 15.80 -2.67 -5.45
CA GLN A 40 15.11 -1.38 -5.40
C GLN A 40 13.89 -1.39 -6.31
N ASN A 41 12.75 -0.91 -5.79
CA ASN A 41 11.47 -0.97 -6.49
C ASN A 41 11.12 -2.39 -6.99
N GLY A 42 11.59 -3.39 -6.26
CA GLY A 42 11.30 -4.79 -6.52
C GLY A 42 9.95 -5.21 -5.98
N ASP A 43 8.92 -4.38 -6.23
CA ASP A 43 7.53 -4.64 -5.84
C ASP A 43 7.05 -5.96 -6.47
N GLY A 44 6.15 -6.63 -5.80
CA GLY A 44 5.44 -7.77 -6.37
C GLY A 44 4.37 -7.29 -7.35
N LEU A 45 3.16 -7.15 -6.85
CA LEU A 45 1.99 -6.76 -7.64
C LEU A 45 1.62 -5.30 -7.38
N ASP A 46 1.79 -4.45 -8.37
CA ASP A 46 1.30 -3.08 -8.40
C ASP A 46 0.03 -2.98 -9.27
N LEU A 47 -1.13 -2.88 -8.66
CA LEU A 47 -2.37 -2.56 -9.37
C LEU A 47 -2.51 -1.04 -9.48
N GLU A 48 -2.34 -0.48 -10.68
CA GLU A 48 -2.45 0.96 -10.89
C GLU A 48 -3.67 1.34 -11.74
N SER A 49 -4.58 2.11 -11.16
CA SER A 49 -5.81 2.56 -11.85
C SER A 49 -6.62 1.41 -12.46
N CYS A 50 -6.62 0.26 -11.80
CA CYS A 50 -7.36 -0.93 -12.22
C CYS A 50 -8.76 -0.97 -11.62
N LYS A 51 -9.67 -1.65 -12.30
CA LYS A 51 -11.05 -1.83 -11.86
C LYS A 51 -11.47 -3.30 -11.93
N ASN A 52 -12.17 -3.76 -10.89
CA ASN A 52 -12.64 -5.13 -10.75
C ASN A 52 -11.45 -6.11 -10.79
N ALA A 53 -10.65 -6.13 -9.74
CA ALA A 53 -9.51 -7.03 -9.62
C ALA A 53 -9.74 -8.05 -8.50
N LEU A 54 -9.37 -9.29 -8.76
CA LEU A 54 -9.37 -10.39 -7.80
C LEU A 54 -7.96 -10.99 -7.74
N ILE A 55 -7.35 -10.95 -6.55
CA ILE A 55 -6.03 -11.51 -6.28
C ILE A 55 -6.22 -12.58 -5.20
N VAL A 56 -6.01 -13.83 -5.54
CA VAL A 56 -6.25 -14.95 -4.63
C VAL A 56 -5.09 -15.93 -4.60
N ASN A 57 -4.85 -16.51 -3.41
CA ASN A 57 -3.88 -17.59 -3.19
C ASN A 57 -2.48 -17.29 -3.77
N THR A 58 -2.08 -16.03 -3.81
CA THR A 58 -0.83 -15.57 -4.42
C THR A 58 0.24 -15.41 -3.35
N THR A 59 1.45 -15.87 -3.66
CA THR A 59 2.61 -15.79 -2.77
C THR A 59 3.66 -14.84 -3.33
N LEU A 60 4.10 -13.88 -2.51
CA LEU A 60 5.05 -12.84 -2.92
C LEU A 60 6.24 -12.83 -1.95
N ASP A 61 7.45 -13.05 -2.46
CA ASP A 61 8.73 -12.89 -1.74
C ASP A 61 9.55 -11.84 -2.51
N VAL A 62 9.50 -10.60 -2.04
CA VAL A 62 9.90 -9.43 -2.86
C VAL A 62 10.77 -8.45 -2.08
N GLY A 63 11.32 -7.46 -2.79
CA GLY A 63 12.26 -6.48 -2.21
C GLY A 63 11.63 -5.14 -1.84
N ASP A 64 10.41 -4.84 -2.31
CA ASP A 64 9.65 -3.63 -1.97
C ASP A 64 8.20 -4.03 -1.62
N ALA A 65 7.19 -3.27 -1.98
CA ALA A 65 5.80 -3.58 -1.62
C ALA A 65 5.36 -4.95 -2.17
N GLY A 66 4.70 -5.76 -1.35
CA GLY A 66 4.11 -7.02 -1.81
C GLY A 66 2.94 -6.77 -2.75
N ILE A 67 1.77 -6.45 -2.19
CA ILE A 67 0.57 -6.07 -2.96
C ILE A 67 0.34 -4.59 -2.76
N CYS A 68 0.42 -3.80 -3.84
CA CYS A 68 0.31 -2.36 -3.79
C CYS A 68 -0.78 -1.81 -4.72
N LEU A 69 -1.64 -0.96 -4.20
CA LEU A 69 -2.66 -0.25 -4.98
C LEU A 69 -2.21 1.18 -5.25
N LYS A 70 -2.21 1.54 -6.52
CA LYS A 70 -1.80 2.86 -7.02
C LYS A 70 -2.85 3.41 -7.98
N SER A 71 -2.82 4.74 -8.22
CA SER A 71 -3.74 5.40 -9.16
C SER A 71 -3.16 6.69 -9.75
N GLY A 72 -1.89 6.64 -10.09
CA GLY A 72 -1.17 7.76 -10.68
C GLY A 72 -0.63 8.75 -9.66
N LYS A 73 0.28 9.60 -10.12
CA LYS A 73 1.08 10.50 -9.29
C LYS A 73 0.73 11.96 -9.56
N ASP A 74 0.50 12.71 -8.47
CA ASP A 74 0.35 14.16 -8.47
C ASP A 74 -0.71 14.65 -9.49
N GLU A 75 -0.43 15.72 -10.22
CA GLU A 75 -1.34 16.30 -11.19
C GLU A 75 -1.77 15.31 -12.29
N ASP A 76 -0.85 14.52 -12.82
CA ASP A 76 -1.17 13.53 -13.85
C ASP A 76 -2.20 12.50 -13.33
N GLY A 77 -2.02 12.00 -12.11
CA GLY A 77 -2.96 11.08 -11.51
C GLY A 77 -4.33 11.73 -11.25
N ARG A 78 -4.37 12.98 -10.74
CA ARG A 78 -5.63 13.72 -10.54
C ARG A 78 -6.34 13.99 -11.86
N ARG A 79 -5.61 14.48 -12.87
CA ARG A 79 -6.16 14.75 -14.21
C ARG A 79 -6.68 13.49 -14.90
N ARG A 80 -5.99 12.38 -14.74
CA ARG A 80 -6.41 11.07 -15.24
C ARG A 80 -7.71 10.60 -14.59
N ALA A 81 -7.94 10.99 -13.32
CA ALA A 81 -9.14 10.74 -12.55
C ALA A 81 -9.62 9.28 -12.60
N ARG A 82 -8.68 8.34 -12.62
CA ARG A 82 -8.95 6.91 -12.72
C ARG A 82 -8.53 6.19 -11.45
N PRO A 83 -9.46 5.88 -10.55
CA PRO A 83 -9.15 5.19 -9.32
C PRO A 83 -8.72 3.75 -9.55
N CYS A 84 -8.04 3.16 -8.54
CA CYS A 84 -7.97 1.73 -8.37
C CYS A 84 -9.18 1.31 -7.52
N GLU A 85 -10.11 0.54 -8.09
CA GLU A 85 -11.38 0.28 -7.43
C GLU A 85 -11.94 -1.12 -7.61
N ASN A 86 -12.77 -1.55 -6.64
CA ASN A 86 -13.41 -2.86 -6.61
C ASN A 86 -12.35 -3.97 -6.64
N VAL A 87 -11.47 -3.99 -5.64
CA VAL A 87 -10.36 -4.93 -5.52
C VAL A 87 -10.63 -5.90 -4.37
N VAL A 88 -10.45 -7.17 -4.63
CA VAL A 88 -10.48 -8.23 -3.60
C VAL A 88 -9.12 -8.90 -3.57
N VAL A 89 -8.55 -8.99 -2.37
CA VAL A 89 -7.31 -9.73 -2.06
C VAL A 89 -7.66 -10.78 -1.02
N ASP A 90 -7.52 -12.05 -1.33
CA ASP A 90 -7.87 -13.13 -0.43
C ASP A 90 -6.83 -14.27 -0.41
N GLY A 91 -6.51 -14.78 0.76
CA GLY A 91 -5.65 -15.95 0.92
C GLY A 91 -4.20 -15.73 0.47
N CYS A 92 -3.71 -14.49 0.40
CA CYS A 92 -2.37 -14.19 -0.07
C CYS A 92 -1.33 -14.21 1.06
N THR A 93 -0.09 -14.58 0.70
CA THR A 93 1.05 -14.56 1.61
C THR A 93 2.17 -13.67 1.07
N VAL A 94 2.65 -12.75 1.89
CA VAL A 94 3.78 -11.87 1.54
C VAL A 94 4.94 -12.13 2.49
N PHE A 95 6.10 -12.42 1.90
CA PHE A 95 7.37 -12.59 2.62
C PHE A 95 8.26 -11.39 2.36
N LYS A 96 8.86 -10.84 3.42
CA LYS A 96 9.80 -9.71 3.34
C LYS A 96 9.17 -8.47 2.67
N GLY A 97 10.02 -7.62 2.07
CA GLY A 97 9.57 -6.41 1.40
C GLY A 97 9.17 -5.27 2.34
N HIS A 98 8.90 -4.10 1.76
CA HIS A 98 8.63 -2.88 2.51
C HIS A 98 7.16 -2.73 2.96
N GLY A 99 6.30 -3.67 2.62
CA GLY A 99 4.92 -3.71 3.08
C GLY A 99 4.16 -4.92 2.55
N GLY A 100 3.30 -5.53 3.39
CA GLY A 100 2.46 -6.65 2.99
C GLY A 100 1.36 -6.21 2.03
N PHE A 101 0.43 -5.39 2.52
CA PHE A 101 -0.57 -4.70 1.72
C PHE A 101 -0.34 -3.18 1.80
N VAL A 102 -0.22 -2.52 0.66
CA VAL A 102 0.19 -1.12 0.56
C VAL A 102 -0.80 -0.33 -0.29
N VAL A 103 -1.10 0.89 0.13
CA VAL A 103 -1.80 1.88 -0.69
C VAL A 103 -0.90 3.11 -0.83
N GLY A 104 -0.58 3.44 -2.07
CA GLY A 104 0.23 4.61 -2.38
C GLY A 104 1.75 4.34 -2.50
N SER A 105 2.58 5.39 -2.48
CA SER A 105 2.22 6.81 -2.31
C SER A 105 1.51 7.42 -3.52
N GLU A 106 1.59 6.83 -4.70
CA GLU A 106 0.97 7.28 -5.94
C GLU A 106 -0.51 6.88 -5.95
N MET A 107 -1.37 7.67 -5.28
CA MET A 107 -2.80 7.39 -5.14
C MET A 107 -3.69 8.56 -5.55
N SER A 108 -3.17 9.41 -6.46
CA SER A 108 -3.80 10.69 -6.81
C SER A 108 -5.12 10.56 -7.55
N GLY A 109 -5.38 9.45 -8.24
CA GLY A 109 -6.67 9.12 -8.84
C GLY A 109 -7.69 8.49 -7.89
N GLY A 110 -7.27 8.21 -6.64
CA GLY A 110 -8.10 7.56 -5.62
C GLY A 110 -7.96 6.03 -5.58
N VAL A 111 -8.30 5.46 -4.42
CA VAL A 111 -8.41 4.00 -4.21
C VAL A 111 -9.68 3.75 -3.40
N ARG A 112 -10.56 2.85 -3.85
CA ARG A 112 -11.82 2.63 -3.16
C ARG A 112 -12.43 1.24 -3.36
N ASN A 113 -13.29 0.87 -2.41
CA ASN A 113 -14.02 -0.40 -2.44
C ASN A 113 -13.05 -1.59 -2.52
N VAL A 114 -12.22 -1.75 -1.48
CA VAL A 114 -11.21 -2.79 -1.40
C VAL A 114 -11.50 -3.72 -0.24
N SER A 115 -11.38 -5.02 -0.47
CA SER A 115 -11.45 -6.04 0.56
C SER A 115 -10.13 -6.82 0.60
N VAL A 116 -9.54 -6.95 1.78
CA VAL A 116 -8.34 -7.78 2.04
C VAL A 116 -8.68 -8.77 3.12
N SER A 117 -8.55 -10.06 2.84
CA SER A 117 -8.94 -11.09 3.80
C SER A 117 -8.02 -12.30 3.77
N ASN A 118 -7.94 -12.99 4.94
CA ASN A 118 -7.26 -14.26 5.08
C ASN A 118 -5.78 -14.25 4.64
N CYS A 119 -5.09 -13.12 4.85
CA CYS A 119 -3.72 -12.90 4.39
C CYS A 119 -2.70 -13.11 5.50
N GLN A 120 -1.46 -13.42 5.10
CA GLN A 120 -0.33 -13.55 6.00
C GLN A 120 0.83 -12.67 5.53
N PHE A 121 1.40 -11.88 6.45
CA PHE A 121 2.57 -11.04 6.18
C PHE A 121 3.70 -11.44 7.12
N LEU A 122 4.81 -11.91 6.56
CA LEU A 122 5.89 -12.57 7.29
C LEU A 122 7.23 -11.86 7.00
N GLY A 123 7.75 -11.15 8.00
CA GLY A 123 9.01 -10.41 7.87
C GLY A 123 8.94 -9.19 6.95
N THR A 124 7.75 -8.67 6.67
CA THR A 124 7.59 -7.39 5.94
C THR A 124 7.93 -6.22 6.85
N ASP A 125 8.58 -5.17 6.35
CA ASP A 125 8.93 -4.00 7.18
C ASP A 125 7.70 -3.40 7.87
N VAL A 126 6.59 -3.31 7.14
CA VAL A 126 5.26 -2.88 7.62
C VAL A 126 4.22 -3.90 7.14
N GLY A 127 3.23 -4.19 7.93
CA GLY A 127 2.13 -5.08 7.51
C GLY A 127 1.16 -4.39 6.55
N LEU A 128 0.36 -3.47 7.08
CA LEU A 128 -0.59 -2.63 6.35
C LEU A 128 -0.02 -1.21 6.25
N ARG A 129 0.28 -0.76 5.05
CA ARG A 129 0.97 0.51 4.83
C ARG A 129 0.16 1.46 3.95
N PHE A 130 -0.37 2.51 4.55
CA PHE A 130 -1.06 3.59 3.85
C PHE A 130 -0.16 4.83 3.83
N LYS A 131 0.29 5.23 2.65
CA LYS A 131 1.28 6.31 2.51
C LYS A 131 0.87 7.31 1.45
N SER A 132 0.99 8.59 1.77
CA SER A 132 0.79 9.71 0.86
C SER A 132 1.51 10.97 1.36
N LYS A 133 1.29 12.08 0.69
CA LYS A 133 1.77 13.41 1.10
C LYS A 133 0.96 14.51 0.43
N ARG A 134 1.04 15.73 0.95
CA ARG A 134 0.55 16.92 0.25
C ARG A 134 1.08 16.98 -1.18
N GLY A 135 0.27 17.45 -2.11
CA GLY A 135 0.57 17.46 -3.53
C GLY A 135 0.04 16.22 -4.28
N ARG A 136 -0.15 15.09 -3.58
CA ARG A 136 -0.77 13.89 -4.17
C ARG A 136 -2.26 14.11 -4.47
N GLY A 137 -3.01 14.67 -3.51
CA GLY A 137 -4.46 14.64 -3.55
C GLY A 137 -4.99 13.21 -3.55
N GLY A 138 -6.21 13.03 -4.03
CA GLY A 138 -6.86 11.74 -4.10
C GLY A 138 -7.49 11.28 -2.77
N ILE A 139 -8.48 10.41 -2.88
CA ILE A 139 -9.19 9.85 -1.72
C ILE A 139 -9.00 8.34 -1.69
N VAL A 140 -8.58 7.84 -0.54
CA VAL A 140 -8.52 6.41 -0.24
C VAL A 140 -9.65 6.10 0.72
N GLU A 141 -10.62 5.29 0.30
CA GLU A 141 -11.83 5.09 1.08
C GLU A 141 -12.47 3.71 0.90
N ASN A 142 -13.30 3.34 1.86
CA ASN A 142 -14.08 2.11 1.84
C ASN A 142 -13.19 0.88 1.65
N ILE A 143 -12.31 0.66 2.63
CA ILE A 143 -11.39 -0.47 2.66
C ILE A 143 -11.73 -1.34 3.88
N TRP A 144 -11.90 -2.63 3.65
CA TRP A 144 -12.16 -3.63 4.69
C TRP A 144 -11.04 -4.65 4.71
N ILE A 145 -10.40 -4.78 5.87
CA ILE A 145 -9.28 -5.71 6.09
C ILE A 145 -9.66 -6.63 7.25
N THR A 146 -9.65 -7.92 7.02
CA THR A 146 -10.09 -8.89 8.03
C THR A 146 -9.27 -10.18 7.99
N ASN A 147 -9.11 -10.82 9.16
CA ASN A 147 -8.41 -12.11 9.28
C ASN A 147 -6.98 -12.05 8.71
N VAL A 148 -6.17 -11.12 9.19
CA VAL A 148 -4.77 -10.97 8.79
C VAL A 148 -3.86 -11.38 9.94
N SER A 149 -2.92 -12.27 9.66
CA SER A 149 -1.86 -12.63 10.59
C SER A 149 -0.52 -12.08 10.14
N MET A 150 0.26 -11.58 11.08
CA MET A 150 1.57 -11.00 10.84
C MET A 150 2.59 -11.56 11.81
N MET A 151 3.82 -11.75 11.33
CA MET A 151 4.93 -12.21 12.15
C MET A 151 6.22 -11.52 11.75
N ASP A 152 7.03 -11.17 12.76
CA ASP A 152 8.36 -10.56 12.58
C ASP A 152 8.30 -9.28 11.74
N ILE A 153 7.44 -8.36 12.12
CA ILE A 153 7.32 -7.03 11.53
C ILE A 153 8.31 -6.08 12.22
N PRO A 154 9.44 -5.71 11.61
CA PRO A 154 10.48 -4.97 12.31
C PRO A 154 10.08 -3.54 12.70
N THR A 155 9.04 -2.99 12.13
CA THR A 155 8.53 -1.67 12.48
C THR A 155 7.10 -1.75 13.07
N GLU A 156 6.08 -1.46 12.29
CA GLU A 156 4.68 -1.45 12.74
C GLU A 156 3.78 -2.32 11.87
N PRO A 157 2.84 -3.08 12.45
CA PRO A 157 1.85 -3.84 11.68
C PRO A 157 0.89 -2.93 10.89
N ILE A 158 0.61 -1.72 11.38
CA ILE A 158 -0.28 -0.77 10.69
C ILE A 158 0.34 0.63 10.70
N THR A 159 0.50 1.22 9.52
CA THR A 159 1.01 2.58 9.35
C THR A 159 0.11 3.40 8.42
N PHE A 160 -0.29 4.59 8.90
CA PHE A 160 -0.86 5.67 8.10
C PHE A 160 0.10 6.85 8.13
N ASN A 161 0.68 7.23 7.00
CA ASN A 161 1.65 8.31 6.94
C ASN A 161 1.37 9.25 5.76
N LEU A 162 0.99 10.49 6.08
CA LEU A 162 0.76 11.58 5.11
C LEU A 162 1.97 12.51 4.94
N TYR A 163 3.14 12.13 5.46
CA TYR A 163 4.43 12.83 5.28
C TYR A 163 5.44 11.99 4.48
N TYR A 164 4.97 11.15 3.57
CA TYR A 164 5.84 10.24 2.84
C TYR A 164 6.94 10.98 2.05
N GLY A 165 8.20 10.60 2.31
CA GLY A 165 9.37 11.25 1.73
C GLY A 165 9.76 12.59 2.39
N GLY A 166 9.08 12.97 3.48
CA GLY A 166 9.44 14.06 4.37
C GLY A 166 9.50 13.57 5.82
N LYS A 167 9.91 14.43 6.73
CA LYS A 167 9.89 14.14 8.17
C LYS A 167 8.63 14.72 8.79
N SER A 168 7.90 13.93 9.54
CA SER A 168 6.84 14.41 10.43
C SER A 168 7.42 15.08 11.67
N ALA A 169 6.59 15.80 12.40
CA ALA A 169 7.00 16.37 13.68
C ALA A 169 7.51 15.29 14.67
N VAL A 170 6.92 14.10 14.64
CA VAL A 170 7.34 12.96 15.47
C VAL A 170 8.71 12.43 15.04
N GLU A 171 8.92 12.24 13.74
CA GLU A 171 10.22 11.78 13.21
C GLU A 171 11.33 12.80 13.43
N VAL A 172 11.01 14.11 13.38
CA VAL A 172 11.93 15.19 13.76
C VAL A 172 12.28 15.11 15.24
N LEU A 173 11.31 14.92 16.13
CA LEU A 173 11.56 14.73 17.56
C LEU A 173 12.43 13.49 17.84
N GLU A 174 12.12 12.37 17.23
CA GLU A 174 12.89 11.12 17.37
C GLU A 174 14.33 11.25 16.84
N SER A 175 14.56 12.08 15.83
CA SER A 175 15.91 12.35 15.29
C SER A 175 16.71 13.36 16.14
N GLY A 176 16.11 13.95 17.18
CA GLY A 176 16.74 14.97 18.02
C GLY A 176 16.83 16.36 17.36
N GLU A 177 16.20 16.56 16.22
CA GLU A 177 16.08 17.86 15.55
C GLU A 177 15.03 18.73 16.27
N LYS A 178 15.17 20.06 16.16
CA LYS A 178 14.16 20.97 16.71
C LYS A 178 12.88 20.92 15.86
N VAL A 179 11.77 20.60 16.51
CA VAL A 179 10.45 20.69 15.85
C VAL A 179 10.14 22.16 15.58
N PRO A 180 9.62 22.51 14.38
CA PRO A 180 9.10 23.84 14.15
C PRO A 180 8.05 24.20 15.20
N ALA A 181 8.11 25.41 15.75
CA ALA A 181 7.19 25.88 16.78
C ALA A 181 5.71 25.88 16.33
N LYS A 182 5.46 25.76 15.04
CA LYS A 182 4.13 25.71 14.44
C LYS A 182 4.16 24.85 13.19
N VAL A 183 3.26 23.88 13.12
CA VAL A 183 2.98 23.15 11.88
C VAL A 183 1.94 23.97 11.11
N ASP A 184 2.27 24.39 9.90
CA ASP A 184 1.35 25.16 9.07
C ASP A 184 0.18 24.30 8.62
N THR A 185 -1.04 24.78 8.93
CA THR A 185 -2.27 24.26 8.34
C THR A 185 -2.47 24.92 6.99
N LEU A 186 -2.55 24.14 5.94
CA LEU A 186 -2.77 24.62 4.58
C LEU A 186 -4.27 24.54 4.22
N PRO A 187 -4.73 25.34 3.25
CA PRO A 187 -6.07 25.14 2.71
C PRO A 187 -6.26 23.74 2.17
N VAL A 188 -7.43 23.14 2.42
CA VAL A 188 -7.81 21.87 1.83
C VAL A 188 -8.23 22.12 0.37
N ASP A 189 -7.56 21.44 -0.56
CA ASP A 189 -7.83 21.53 -1.98
C ASP A 189 -7.65 20.18 -2.68
N GLU A 190 -7.65 20.14 -4.00
CA GLU A 190 -7.50 18.93 -4.81
C GLU A 190 -6.13 18.24 -4.63
N THR A 191 -5.15 18.90 -4.03
CA THR A 191 -3.82 18.36 -3.75
C THR A 191 -3.70 17.73 -2.36
N THR A 192 -4.72 17.91 -1.51
CA THR A 192 -4.77 17.37 -0.15
C THR A 192 -5.21 15.92 -0.17
N PRO A 193 -4.36 14.96 0.23
CA PRO A 193 -4.75 13.55 0.27
C PRO A 193 -5.68 13.25 1.46
N CYS A 194 -6.60 12.31 1.26
CA CYS A 194 -7.53 11.91 2.31
C CYS A 194 -7.60 10.39 2.44
N PHE A 195 -7.49 9.89 3.67
CA PHE A 195 -7.77 8.48 4.03
C PHE A 195 -8.99 8.45 4.95
N ARG A 196 -10.04 7.70 4.57
CA ARG A 196 -11.26 7.58 5.35
C ARG A 196 -11.97 6.24 5.19
N ASN A 197 -12.85 5.88 6.13
CA ASN A 197 -13.64 4.65 6.07
C ASN A 197 -12.79 3.39 5.85
N ILE A 198 -11.74 3.22 6.65
CA ILE A 198 -10.84 2.07 6.61
C ILE A 198 -11.08 1.24 7.88
N HIS A 199 -11.45 -0.01 7.69
CA HIS A 199 -11.86 -0.91 8.74
C HIS A 199 -10.91 -2.09 8.84
N VAL A 200 -10.36 -2.34 10.02
CA VAL A 200 -9.47 -3.49 10.30
C VAL A 200 -10.12 -4.32 11.41
N LYS A 201 -10.28 -5.61 11.16
CA LYS A 201 -10.87 -6.56 12.10
C LYS A 201 -10.12 -7.88 12.10
N ASN A 202 -9.99 -8.51 13.28
CA ASN A 202 -9.32 -9.80 13.43
C ASN A 202 -7.90 -9.79 12.86
N LEU A 203 -7.07 -8.89 13.34
CA LEU A 203 -5.65 -8.80 13.02
C LEU A 203 -4.83 -9.28 14.21
N VAL A 204 -3.88 -10.17 13.97
CA VAL A 204 -2.91 -10.63 14.95
C VAL A 204 -1.51 -10.36 14.43
N CYS A 205 -0.64 -9.81 15.28
CA CYS A 205 0.76 -9.60 14.97
C CYS A 205 1.64 -10.09 16.12
N ALA A 206 2.63 -10.90 15.80
CA ALA A 206 3.68 -11.31 16.72
C ALA A 206 5.03 -10.74 16.26
N GLY A 207 5.78 -10.09 17.17
CA GLY A 207 7.11 -9.55 16.87
C GLY A 207 7.06 -8.22 16.08
N ALA A 208 6.54 -7.16 16.72
CA ALA A 208 6.59 -5.81 16.17
C ALA A 208 7.25 -4.83 17.14
N ARG A 209 7.90 -3.79 16.61
CA ARG A 209 8.53 -2.73 17.43
C ARG A 209 7.48 -1.83 18.07
N ARG A 210 6.46 -1.44 17.33
CA ARG A 210 5.32 -0.62 17.77
C ARG A 210 4.02 -1.23 17.24
N ALA A 211 2.91 -0.99 17.91
CA ALA A 211 1.63 -1.53 17.46
C ALA A 211 1.06 -0.76 16.25
N LEU A 212 1.14 0.56 16.27
CA LEU A 212 0.50 1.43 15.27
C LEU A 212 1.34 2.70 15.06
N PHE A 213 1.31 3.23 13.84
CA PHE A 213 1.84 4.55 13.53
C PHE A 213 0.86 5.34 12.67
N PHE A 214 0.26 6.38 13.26
CA PHE A 214 -0.67 7.27 12.58
C PHE A 214 -0.10 8.67 12.53
N ASN A 215 0.13 9.17 11.34
CA ASN A 215 0.74 10.46 11.08
C ASN A 215 -0.04 11.23 10.01
N GLY A 216 -1.06 11.94 10.46
CA GLY A 216 -1.92 12.80 9.64
C GLY A 216 -1.34 14.19 9.45
N ILE A 217 -1.79 14.90 8.42
CA ILE A 217 -1.58 16.32 8.23
C ILE A 217 -2.59 17.13 9.08
N PRO A 218 -2.28 18.38 9.46
CA PRO A 218 -3.10 19.14 10.41
C PRO A 218 -4.43 19.66 9.87
N GLU A 219 -4.62 19.72 8.53
CA GLU A 219 -5.87 20.08 7.87
C GLU A 219 -6.87 18.95 7.73
#